data_e6f68f76fae812e259d6bd9bd3eee52f
#
_entry.id   e6f68f76fae812e259d6bd9bd3eee52f
#
_cell.length_a   1.000
_cell.length_b   1.000
_cell.length_c   1.000
_cell.angle_alpha   90.00
_cell.angle_beta   90.00
_cell.angle_gamma   90.00
#
_symmetry.space_group_name_H-M   'P 1'
#
loop_
_entity.id
_entity.type
_entity.pdbx_description
1 polymer ?
#
loop_
_entity_poly.entity_id
_entity_poly.type
_entity_poly.pdbx_seq_one_letter_code
_entity_poly.pdbx_strand_id
1 'polypeptide(L)'
;MNIIIVGCGKVGCTLVEALSIENHNIVVIDSRPEKVSALTDTVDVMGIVGNGVSHTTLKQAGIETADLLIAVTGSDEENLLCCVIAKKSGHCQTIARIRNPIYNEEKDFLQKEFGLSMIINPELTAANEISKVFQFPSAIRVDTFAKGRVELLHFKIGNNSPLCGLKLSKFHAALHCNDILVCTIARNSEEVIIPNGDFEFAANDIVSIVAKRRDAIDFFRKIGLEKNRVSNTIIAGGGKISYYLAKSLLMSGIKTTIIEINQQRCEFLSEQLPKATILCGDATDKELLSEECIEKAAGFAALTDLDEENILLSLYANGISSAKTVTKVNRINFTSVINKLDLGSIIYPRVIT
;
A
#
# COMPACT_ATOMS: atom_id res chain seq x y z
N MET A 1 -12.70 -19.00 -16.05
CA MET A 1 -13.69 -17.92 -15.94
C MET A 1 -13.62 -17.04 -17.18
N ASN A 2 -14.74 -16.41 -17.56
CA ASN A 2 -14.79 -15.39 -18.61
C ASN A 2 -14.67 -14.02 -17.94
N ILE A 3 -13.58 -13.31 -18.17
CA ILE A 3 -13.26 -12.05 -17.48
C ILE A 3 -13.19 -10.92 -18.50
N ILE A 4 -13.87 -9.81 -18.20
CA ILE A 4 -13.78 -8.57 -18.99
C ILE A 4 -12.99 -7.55 -18.18
N ILE A 5 -11.93 -6.98 -18.76
CA ILE A 5 -11.14 -5.92 -18.14
C ILE A 5 -11.28 -4.64 -18.96
N VAL A 6 -11.79 -3.57 -18.35
CA VAL A 6 -11.98 -2.27 -18.98
C VAL A 6 -10.90 -1.30 -18.51
N GLY A 7 -10.04 -0.90 -19.46
CA GLY A 7 -8.90 -0.04 -19.26
C GLY A 7 -7.56 -0.79 -19.35
N CYS A 8 -6.84 -0.61 -20.47
CA CYS A 8 -5.48 -1.12 -20.72
C CYS A 8 -4.42 -0.13 -20.21
N GLY A 9 -4.64 0.44 -19.03
CA GLY A 9 -3.64 1.23 -18.32
C GLY A 9 -2.66 0.35 -17.54
N LYS A 10 -1.77 0.97 -16.76
CA LYS A 10 -0.75 0.26 -15.98
C LYS A 10 -1.33 -0.87 -15.09
N VAL A 11 -2.43 -0.60 -14.39
CA VAL A 11 -3.10 -1.60 -13.53
C VAL A 11 -3.78 -2.67 -14.36
N GLY A 12 -4.49 -2.28 -15.43
CA GLY A 12 -5.15 -3.24 -16.32
C GLY A 12 -4.17 -4.22 -16.97
N CYS A 13 -3.03 -3.75 -17.47
CA CYS A 13 -1.99 -4.62 -18.04
C CYS A 13 -1.46 -5.61 -16.98
N THR A 14 -1.12 -5.14 -15.78
CA THR A 14 -0.65 -6.03 -14.69
C THR A 14 -1.69 -7.08 -14.31
N LEU A 15 -2.97 -6.72 -14.27
CA LEU A 15 -4.06 -7.67 -14.01
C LEU A 15 -4.21 -8.70 -15.13
N VAL A 16 -4.13 -8.27 -16.39
CA VAL A 16 -4.19 -9.16 -17.54
C VAL A 16 -3.02 -10.15 -17.52
N GLU A 17 -1.79 -9.67 -17.32
CA GLU A 17 -0.60 -10.52 -17.21
C GLU A 17 -0.74 -11.55 -16.08
N ALA A 18 -1.20 -11.14 -14.91
CA ALA A 18 -1.38 -12.05 -13.78
C ALA A 18 -2.49 -13.09 -14.01
N LEU A 19 -3.64 -12.69 -14.52
CA LEU A 19 -4.79 -13.56 -14.73
C LEU A 19 -4.64 -14.48 -15.95
N SER A 20 -3.83 -14.10 -16.95
CA SER A 20 -3.56 -14.96 -18.13
C SER A 20 -2.80 -16.23 -17.74
N ILE A 21 -1.95 -16.16 -16.71
CA ILE A 21 -1.19 -17.34 -16.22
C ILE A 21 -2.12 -18.38 -15.60
N GLU A 22 -3.30 -17.96 -15.11
CA GLU A 22 -4.29 -18.84 -14.46
C GLU A 22 -5.29 -19.47 -15.43
N ASN A 23 -5.06 -19.38 -16.75
CA ASN A 23 -5.90 -19.94 -17.82
C ASN A 23 -7.35 -19.44 -17.80
N HIS A 24 -7.55 -18.13 -17.65
CA HIS A 24 -8.84 -17.48 -17.79
C HIS A 24 -9.05 -16.97 -19.21
N ASN A 25 -10.30 -16.95 -19.70
CA ASN A 25 -10.65 -16.31 -20.97
C ASN A 25 -10.79 -14.81 -20.69
N ILE A 26 -9.88 -14.00 -21.21
CA ILE A 26 -9.84 -12.56 -20.92
C ILE A 26 -10.18 -11.76 -22.16
N VAL A 27 -11.10 -10.82 -22.01
CA VAL A 27 -11.40 -9.78 -23.00
C VAL A 27 -11.01 -8.44 -22.43
N VAL A 28 -10.20 -7.67 -23.16
CA VAL A 28 -9.77 -6.32 -22.74
C VAL A 28 -10.45 -5.25 -23.59
N ILE A 29 -10.84 -4.15 -22.97
CA ILE A 29 -11.48 -3.01 -23.62
C ILE A 29 -10.69 -1.74 -23.28
N ASP A 30 -10.26 -0.97 -24.27
CA ASP A 30 -9.75 0.40 -24.10
C ASP A 30 -10.19 1.25 -25.30
N SER A 31 -10.38 2.54 -25.09
CA SER A 31 -10.72 3.48 -26.16
C SER A 31 -9.54 3.77 -27.09
N ARG A 32 -8.31 3.45 -26.69
CA ARG A 32 -7.07 3.72 -27.44
C ARG A 32 -6.58 2.45 -28.12
N PRO A 33 -6.59 2.41 -29.48
CA PRO A 33 -6.17 1.24 -30.25
C PRO A 33 -4.75 0.78 -29.94
N GLU A 34 -3.81 1.73 -29.78
CA GLU A 34 -2.41 1.45 -29.48
C GLU A 34 -2.19 0.70 -28.19
N LYS A 35 -3.05 0.90 -27.19
CA LYS A 35 -2.97 0.19 -25.91
C LYS A 35 -3.51 -1.22 -26.00
N VAL A 36 -4.60 -1.38 -26.75
CA VAL A 36 -5.17 -2.71 -26.99
C VAL A 36 -4.17 -3.56 -27.77
N SER A 37 -3.62 -3.05 -28.89
CA SER A 37 -2.63 -3.77 -29.69
C SER A 37 -1.39 -4.13 -28.89
N ALA A 38 -0.81 -3.16 -28.16
CA ALA A 38 0.39 -3.43 -27.35
C ALA A 38 0.19 -4.58 -26.32
N LEU A 39 -1.01 -4.73 -25.80
CA LEU A 39 -1.33 -5.80 -24.84
C LEU A 39 -1.60 -7.13 -25.53
N THR A 40 -2.37 -7.15 -26.63
CA THR A 40 -2.68 -8.36 -27.38
C THR A 40 -1.47 -8.93 -28.12
N ASP A 41 -0.47 -8.12 -28.44
CA ASP A 41 0.80 -8.57 -29.03
C ASP A 41 1.70 -9.31 -28.02
N THR A 42 1.48 -9.12 -26.74
CA THR A 42 2.32 -9.67 -25.66
C THR A 42 1.64 -10.78 -24.86
N VAL A 43 0.31 -10.76 -24.78
CA VAL A 43 -0.49 -11.70 -23.99
C VAL A 43 -1.62 -12.25 -24.86
N ASP A 44 -1.90 -13.55 -24.77
CA ASP A 44 -2.98 -14.22 -25.49
C ASP A 44 -4.35 -13.86 -24.89
N VAL A 45 -4.90 -12.72 -25.32
CA VAL A 45 -6.20 -12.19 -24.88
C VAL A 45 -6.95 -11.53 -26.04
N MET A 46 -8.27 -11.51 -25.96
CA MET A 46 -9.09 -10.82 -26.96
C MET A 46 -9.13 -9.31 -26.68
N GLY A 47 -8.81 -8.48 -27.67
CA GLY A 47 -8.84 -7.03 -27.57
C GLY A 47 -10.05 -6.41 -28.29
N ILE A 48 -10.73 -5.45 -27.65
CA ILE A 48 -11.80 -4.65 -28.24
C ILE A 48 -11.46 -3.17 -28.07
N VAL A 49 -11.40 -2.46 -29.19
CA VAL A 49 -11.24 -1.00 -29.17
C VAL A 49 -12.62 -0.37 -29.05
N GLY A 50 -12.87 0.32 -27.94
CA GLY A 50 -14.17 0.95 -27.71
C GLY A 50 -14.32 1.61 -26.35
N ASN A 51 -15.45 2.23 -26.14
CA ASN A 51 -15.77 2.87 -24.86
C ASN A 51 -16.38 1.84 -23.90
N GLY A 52 -15.74 1.62 -22.74
CA GLY A 52 -16.17 0.67 -21.71
C GLY A 52 -17.54 0.96 -21.09
N VAL A 53 -18.04 2.19 -21.18
CA VAL A 53 -19.41 2.53 -20.72
C VAL A 53 -20.46 2.37 -21.83
N SER A 54 -20.07 1.88 -23.01
CA SER A 54 -21.02 1.57 -24.08
C SER A 54 -21.58 0.15 -23.90
N HIS A 55 -22.90 0.04 -23.75
CA HIS A 55 -23.58 -1.26 -23.69
C HIS A 55 -23.27 -2.14 -24.93
N THR A 56 -23.19 -1.52 -26.12
CA THR A 56 -22.86 -2.24 -27.37
C THR A 56 -21.44 -2.83 -27.31
N THR A 57 -20.46 -2.06 -26.81
CA THR A 57 -19.08 -2.53 -26.63
C THR A 57 -19.02 -3.67 -25.62
N LEU A 58 -19.70 -3.52 -24.48
CA LEU A 58 -19.76 -4.58 -23.46
C LEU A 58 -20.44 -5.86 -23.99
N LYS A 59 -21.48 -5.71 -24.85
CA LYS A 59 -22.13 -6.85 -25.48
C LYS A 59 -21.20 -7.56 -26.46
N GLN A 60 -20.41 -6.84 -27.26
CA GLN A 60 -19.38 -7.39 -28.12
C GLN A 60 -18.32 -8.14 -27.31
N ALA A 61 -18.01 -7.67 -26.09
CA ALA A 61 -17.08 -8.33 -25.16
C ALA A 61 -17.68 -9.56 -24.45
N GLY A 62 -18.94 -9.89 -24.69
CA GLY A 62 -19.60 -11.06 -24.11
C GLY A 62 -20.11 -10.85 -22.68
N ILE A 63 -20.53 -9.64 -22.32
CA ILE A 63 -20.98 -9.31 -20.94
C ILE A 63 -22.13 -10.21 -20.47
N GLU A 64 -22.97 -10.71 -21.38
CA GLU A 64 -24.12 -11.57 -21.05
C GLU A 64 -23.67 -12.93 -20.47
N THR A 65 -22.46 -13.39 -20.78
CA THR A 65 -21.88 -14.67 -20.33
C THR A 65 -20.61 -14.52 -19.50
N ALA A 66 -20.22 -13.29 -19.19
CA ALA A 66 -19.05 -13.01 -18.35
C ALA A 66 -19.31 -13.40 -16.90
N ASP A 67 -18.28 -13.95 -16.23
CA ASP A 67 -18.29 -14.24 -14.80
C ASP A 67 -17.89 -13.00 -14.00
N LEU A 68 -16.96 -12.20 -14.53
CA LEU A 68 -16.36 -11.06 -13.84
C LEU A 68 -16.08 -9.90 -14.81
N LEU A 69 -16.41 -8.67 -14.38
CA LEU A 69 -15.96 -7.46 -15.04
C LEU A 69 -15.13 -6.61 -14.06
N ILE A 70 -13.96 -6.19 -14.51
CA ILE A 70 -13.04 -5.33 -13.75
C ILE A 70 -12.86 -4.01 -14.49
N ALA A 71 -13.33 -2.89 -13.91
CA ALA A 71 -13.19 -1.55 -14.48
C ALA A 71 -12.05 -0.79 -13.79
N VAL A 72 -10.97 -0.51 -14.55
CA VAL A 72 -9.72 0.10 -14.09
C VAL A 72 -9.23 1.23 -15.01
N THR A 73 -10.17 1.99 -15.57
CA THR A 73 -9.87 3.16 -16.41
C THR A 73 -9.25 4.31 -15.64
N GLY A 74 -8.99 5.43 -16.31
CA GLY A 74 -8.47 6.66 -15.70
C GLY A 74 -9.50 7.44 -14.87
N SER A 75 -10.81 7.20 -15.02
CA SER A 75 -11.90 7.89 -14.33
C SER A 75 -12.64 6.95 -13.38
N ASP A 76 -12.85 7.40 -12.16
CA ASP A 76 -13.61 6.67 -11.14
C ASP A 76 -15.09 6.58 -11.52
N GLU A 77 -15.64 7.66 -12.13
CA GLU A 77 -17.02 7.75 -12.62
C GLU A 77 -17.26 6.76 -13.77
N GLU A 78 -16.33 6.67 -14.73
CA GLU A 78 -16.40 5.67 -15.80
C GLU A 78 -16.35 4.25 -15.24
N ASN A 79 -15.50 3.98 -14.26
CA ASN A 79 -15.41 2.66 -13.64
C ASN A 79 -16.70 2.28 -12.93
N LEU A 80 -17.31 3.21 -12.19
CA LEU A 80 -18.62 3.01 -11.57
C LEU A 80 -19.70 2.74 -12.62
N LEU A 81 -19.81 3.61 -13.63
CA LEU A 81 -20.84 3.50 -14.66
C LEU A 81 -20.70 2.20 -15.47
N CYS A 82 -19.47 1.83 -15.80
CA CYS A 82 -19.18 0.57 -16.49
C CYS A 82 -19.70 -0.64 -15.68
N CYS A 83 -19.42 -0.68 -14.38
CA CYS A 83 -19.87 -1.75 -13.51
C CYS A 83 -21.41 -1.78 -13.36
N VAL A 84 -22.07 -0.61 -13.29
CA VAL A 84 -23.54 -0.52 -13.22
C VAL A 84 -24.17 -1.06 -14.51
N ILE A 85 -23.65 -0.68 -15.67
CA ILE A 85 -24.14 -1.18 -16.96
C ILE A 85 -23.92 -2.69 -17.07
N ALA A 86 -22.75 -3.18 -16.71
CA ALA A 86 -22.42 -4.60 -16.69
C ALA A 86 -23.40 -5.40 -15.82
N LYS A 87 -23.69 -4.90 -14.62
CA LYS A 87 -24.63 -5.53 -13.68
C LYS A 87 -26.07 -5.59 -14.22
N LYS A 88 -26.45 -4.61 -15.03
CA LYS A 88 -27.79 -4.57 -15.67
C LYS A 88 -27.85 -5.42 -16.94
N SER A 89 -26.72 -5.64 -17.63
CA SER A 89 -26.65 -6.38 -18.89
C SER A 89 -26.40 -7.88 -18.69
N GLY A 90 -25.86 -8.29 -17.54
CA GLY A 90 -25.51 -9.67 -17.22
C GLY A 90 -25.61 -9.96 -15.73
N HIS A 91 -25.16 -11.13 -15.34
CA HIS A 91 -25.13 -11.58 -13.93
C HIS A 91 -23.72 -11.62 -13.34
N CYS A 92 -22.74 -11.01 -14.03
CA CYS A 92 -21.33 -11.05 -13.62
C CYS A 92 -21.09 -10.35 -12.27
N GLN A 93 -20.03 -10.75 -11.61
CA GLN A 93 -19.45 -9.96 -10.53
C GLN A 93 -18.77 -8.72 -11.12
N THR A 94 -18.74 -7.62 -10.37
CA THR A 94 -18.16 -6.37 -10.85
C THR A 94 -17.18 -5.79 -9.82
N ILE A 95 -16.00 -5.39 -10.29
CA ILE A 95 -14.97 -4.74 -9.50
C ILE A 95 -14.69 -3.36 -10.10
N ALA A 96 -14.86 -2.31 -9.31
CA ALA A 96 -14.55 -0.94 -9.73
C ALA A 96 -13.31 -0.41 -8.99
N ARG A 97 -12.37 0.17 -9.75
CA ARG A 97 -11.28 0.97 -9.19
C ARG A 97 -11.78 2.38 -8.87
N ILE A 98 -11.70 2.76 -7.60
CA ILE A 98 -12.12 4.08 -7.11
C ILE A 98 -11.02 4.67 -6.25
N ARG A 99 -10.49 5.83 -6.63
CA ARG A 99 -9.32 6.47 -6.03
C ARG A 99 -9.63 7.78 -5.33
N ASN A 100 -10.76 8.41 -5.71
CA ASN A 100 -11.17 9.69 -5.15
C ASN A 100 -11.56 9.50 -3.67
N PRO A 101 -10.99 10.31 -2.74
CA PRO A 101 -11.33 10.24 -1.32
C PRO A 101 -12.82 10.36 -1.03
N ILE A 102 -13.55 11.22 -1.76
CA ILE A 102 -15.00 11.43 -1.57
C ILE A 102 -15.76 10.12 -1.79
N TYR A 103 -15.51 9.43 -2.91
CA TYR A 103 -16.16 8.15 -3.20
C TYR A 103 -15.71 7.03 -2.26
N ASN A 104 -14.46 7.10 -1.80
CA ASN A 104 -13.94 6.08 -0.88
C ASN A 104 -14.58 6.19 0.52
N GLU A 105 -14.96 7.39 0.97
CA GLU A 105 -15.70 7.59 2.22
C GLU A 105 -17.13 7.04 2.12
N GLU A 106 -17.73 7.06 0.93
CA GLU A 106 -19.07 6.53 0.64
C GLU A 106 -19.05 5.10 0.05
N LYS A 107 -17.93 4.39 0.19
CA LYS A 107 -17.68 3.08 -0.42
C LYS A 107 -18.81 2.08 -0.17
N ASP A 108 -19.26 1.95 1.08
CA ASP A 108 -20.29 0.96 1.46
C ASP A 108 -21.65 1.31 0.84
N PHE A 109 -21.97 2.60 0.73
CA PHE A 109 -23.17 3.08 0.04
C PHE A 109 -23.10 2.77 -1.45
N LEU A 110 -22.01 3.17 -2.11
CA LEU A 110 -21.83 2.95 -3.56
C LEU A 110 -21.86 1.45 -3.90
N GLN A 111 -21.21 0.63 -3.08
CA GLN A 111 -21.18 -0.83 -3.29
C GLN A 111 -22.58 -1.43 -3.20
N LYS A 112 -23.36 -1.03 -2.21
CA LYS A 112 -24.71 -1.53 -1.99
C LYS A 112 -25.69 -1.05 -3.06
N GLU A 113 -25.76 0.27 -3.28
CA GLU A 113 -26.78 0.86 -4.16
C GLU A 113 -26.51 0.57 -5.65
N PHE A 114 -25.24 0.50 -6.06
CA PHE A 114 -24.88 0.14 -7.44
C PHE A 114 -24.70 -1.37 -7.65
N GLY A 115 -24.82 -2.17 -6.59
CA GLY A 115 -24.70 -3.63 -6.66
C GLY A 115 -23.29 -4.10 -7.01
N LEU A 116 -22.26 -3.34 -6.67
CA LEU A 116 -20.87 -3.70 -6.94
C LEU A 116 -20.42 -4.84 -6.03
N SER A 117 -19.72 -5.81 -6.60
CA SER A 117 -19.18 -6.92 -5.80
C SER A 117 -17.98 -6.45 -4.96
N MET A 118 -17.13 -5.58 -5.52
CA MET A 118 -15.95 -5.04 -4.83
C MET A 118 -15.58 -3.65 -5.36
N ILE A 119 -15.03 -2.84 -4.47
CA ILE A 119 -14.36 -1.57 -4.79
C ILE A 119 -12.90 -1.70 -4.37
N ILE A 120 -11.96 -1.43 -5.27
CA ILE A 120 -10.53 -1.42 -5.02
C ILE A 120 -9.97 0.01 -5.07
N ASN A 121 -9.04 0.31 -4.17
CA ASN A 121 -8.31 1.58 -4.14
C ASN A 121 -6.82 1.28 -3.91
N PRO A 122 -6.03 1.10 -4.99
CA PRO A 122 -4.60 0.80 -4.88
C PRO A 122 -3.82 1.87 -4.13
N GLU A 123 -4.18 3.13 -4.31
CA GLU A 123 -3.51 4.26 -3.67
C GLU A 123 -3.72 4.26 -2.15
N LEU A 124 -4.92 3.94 -1.69
CA LEU A 124 -5.22 3.77 -0.27
C LEU A 124 -4.49 2.54 0.30
N THR A 125 -4.47 1.44 -0.44
CA THR A 125 -3.79 0.21 -0.01
C THR A 125 -2.29 0.46 0.14
N ALA A 126 -1.65 1.11 -0.84
CA ALA A 126 -0.24 1.49 -0.77
C ALA A 126 0.04 2.45 0.41
N ALA A 127 -0.82 3.45 0.62
CA ALA A 127 -0.70 4.37 1.74
C ALA A 127 -0.79 3.64 3.11
N ASN A 128 -1.67 2.66 3.22
CA ASN A 128 -1.80 1.85 4.44
C ASN A 128 -0.53 1.02 4.69
N GLU A 129 0.05 0.41 3.66
CA GLU A 129 1.32 -0.33 3.79
C GLU A 129 2.46 0.59 4.22
N ILE A 130 2.60 1.77 3.61
CA ILE A 130 3.60 2.77 4.02
C ILE A 130 3.36 3.22 5.47
N SER A 131 2.11 3.46 5.83
CA SER A 131 1.74 3.87 7.19
C SER A 131 2.17 2.85 8.24
N LYS A 132 2.04 1.54 7.94
CA LYS A 132 2.52 0.45 8.83
C LYS A 132 4.04 0.52 9.04
N VAL A 133 4.80 0.79 7.97
CA VAL A 133 6.27 0.94 8.05
C VAL A 133 6.67 2.05 9.02
N PHE A 134 5.96 3.18 9.01
CA PHE A 134 6.25 4.30 9.91
C PHE A 134 5.74 4.09 11.33
N GLN A 135 4.63 3.37 11.49
CA GLN A 135 4.05 3.08 12.81
C GLN A 135 4.80 2.00 13.56
N PHE A 136 5.37 1.04 12.85
CA PHE A 136 6.12 -0.09 13.38
C PHE A 136 7.50 -0.20 12.71
N PRO A 137 8.37 0.79 12.87
CA PRO A 137 9.65 0.86 12.15
C PRO A 137 10.59 -0.30 12.47
N SER A 138 10.40 -0.95 13.61
CA SER A 138 11.19 -2.12 14.05
C SER A 138 10.56 -3.46 13.66
N ALA A 139 9.34 -3.47 13.10
CA ALA A 139 8.75 -4.67 12.56
C ALA A 139 9.35 -5.00 11.18
N ILE A 140 9.59 -6.29 10.94
CA ILE A 140 10.02 -6.81 9.63
C ILE A 140 8.83 -6.79 8.68
N ARG A 141 7.65 -7.20 9.20
CA ARG A 141 6.40 -7.27 8.45
C ARG A 141 5.22 -7.02 9.38
N VAL A 142 4.18 -6.40 8.84
CA VAL A 142 2.91 -6.14 9.53
C VAL A 142 1.75 -6.54 8.64
N ASP A 143 1.02 -7.57 9.02
CA ASP A 143 -0.21 -7.99 8.36
C ASP A 143 -1.40 -7.58 9.24
N THR A 144 -2.52 -7.23 8.61
CA THR A 144 -3.69 -6.70 9.32
C THR A 144 -4.89 -7.62 9.11
N PHE A 145 -5.58 -7.97 10.18
CA PHE A 145 -6.74 -8.85 10.16
C PHE A 145 -7.98 -8.18 10.75
N ALA A 146 -9.14 -8.80 10.54
CA ALA A 146 -10.41 -8.38 11.10
C ALA A 146 -10.75 -6.90 10.81
N LYS A 147 -10.54 -6.45 9.55
CA LYS A 147 -10.77 -5.06 9.10
C LYS A 147 -9.94 -4.03 9.88
N GLY A 148 -8.68 -4.32 10.15
CA GLY A 148 -7.77 -3.40 10.83
C GLY A 148 -7.84 -3.41 12.36
N ARG A 149 -8.58 -4.34 12.97
CA ARG A 149 -8.71 -4.41 14.43
C ARG A 149 -7.58 -5.18 15.12
N VAL A 150 -6.91 -6.05 14.38
CA VAL A 150 -5.85 -6.93 14.89
C VAL A 150 -4.69 -6.94 13.91
N GLU A 151 -3.48 -6.88 14.42
CA GLU A 151 -2.24 -6.88 13.64
C GLU A 151 -1.39 -8.10 13.97
N LEU A 152 -0.83 -8.74 12.95
CA LEU A 152 0.20 -9.76 13.06
C LEU A 152 1.54 -9.08 12.74
N LEU A 153 2.39 -8.99 13.73
CA LEU A 153 3.66 -8.30 13.65
C LEU A 153 4.82 -9.31 13.74
N HIS A 154 5.74 -9.21 12.79
CA HIS A 154 6.96 -10.00 12.78
C HIS A 154 8.13 -9.10 13.15
N PHE A 155 8.89 -9.45 14.18
CA PHE A 155 10.05 -8.69 14.61
C PHE A 155 11.19 -9.60 15.04
N LYS A 156 12.42 -9.08 14.97
CA LYS A 156 13.62 -9.80 15.38
C LYS A 156 14.02 -9.40 16.78
N ILE A 157 14.33 -10.39 17.61
CA ILE A 157 14.83 -10.17 18.96
C ILE A 157 16.30 -9.69 18.87
N GLY A 158 16.55 -8.49 19.38
CA GLY A 158 17.91 -7.96 19.49
C GLY A 158 18.70 -8.61 20.64
N ASN A 159 20.05 -8.55 20.59
CA ASN A 159 20.93 -9.16 21.58
C ASN A 159 20.70 -8.66 23.05
N ASN A 160 20.26 -7.40 23.18
CA ASN A 160 20.01 -6.78 24.49
C ASN A 160 18.50 -6.69 24.81
N SER A 161 17.67 -7.48 24.17
CA SER A 161 16.23 -7.49 24.43
C SER A 161 15.92 -8.17 25.77
N PRO A 162 14.99 -7.63 26.57
CA PRO A 162 14.52 -8.28 27.80
C PRO A 162 13.81 -9.62 27.55
N LEU A 163 13.56 -9.97 26.29
CA LEU A 163 13.03 -11.27 25.88
C LEU A 163 14.08 -12.37 25.95
N CYS A 164 15.36 -12.06 25.76
CA CYS A 164 16.42 -13.09 25.75
C CYS A 164 16.48 -13.85 27.09
N GLY A 165 16.40 -15.19 27.03
CA GLY A 165 16.39 -16.07 28.20
C GLY A 165 15.03 -16.14 28.93
N LEU A 166 14.00 -15.42 28.45
CA LEU A 166 12.68 -15.47 29.06
C LEU A 166 11.89 -16.68 28.54
N LYS A 167 11.28 -17.46 29.43
CA LYS A 167 10.34 -18.50 29.04
C LYS A 167 8.98 -17.90 28.62
N LEU A 168 8.32 -18.47 27.60
CA LEU A 168 7.03 -18.01 27.12
C LEU A 168 5.96 -18.06 28.22
N SER A 169 5.98 -19.04 29.12
CA SER A 169 5.09 -19.11 30.29
C SER A 169 5.16 -17.91 31.21
N LYS A 170 6.31 -17.21 31.25
CA LYS A 170 6.54 -16.02 32.07
C LYS A 170 6.36 -14.71 31.28
N PHE A 171 6.12 -14.78 29.97
CA PHE A 171 6.08 -13.64 29.05
C PHE A 171 5.07 -12.56 29.49
N HIS A 172 3.83 -12.95 29.74
CA HIS A 172 2.76 -12.03 30.13
C HIS A 172 3.04 -11.35 31.48
N ALA A 173 3.53 -12.11 32.46
CA ALA A 173 3.81 -11.59 33.80
C ALA A 173 5.04 -10.66 33.78
N ALA A 174 6.11 -11.01 33.08
CA ALA A 174 7.34 -10.23 33.04
C ALA A 174 7.17 -8.90 32.31
N LEU A 175 6.36 -8.86 31.26
CA LEU A 175 6.17 -7.67 30.43
C LEU A 175 4.85 -6.93 30.71
N HIS A 176 4.02 -7.43 31.62
CA HIS A 176 2.69 -6.86 31.90
C HIS A 176 1.89 -6.61 30.60
N CYS A 177 1.82 -7.62 29.71
CA CYS A 177 1.19 -7.52 28.40
C CYS A 177 0.22 -8.70 28.17
N ASN A 178 -1.01 -8.60 28.69
CA ASN A 178 -1.98 -9.69 28.63
C ASN A 178 -2.66 -9.86 27.28
N ASP A 179 -2.69 -8.80 26.44
CA ASP A 179 -3.42 -8.77 25.16
C ASP A 179 -2.51 -9.05 23.96
N ILE A 180 -1.42 -9.79 24.16
CA ILE A 180 -0.48 -10.20 23.11
C ILE A 180 -0.41 -11.71 23.03
N LEU A 181 -0.60 -12.25 21.84
CA LEU A 181 -0.44 -13.66 21.55
C LEU A 181 0.83 -13.89 20.72
N VAL A 182 1.75 -14.69 21.23
CA VAL A 182 2.89 -15.19 20.44
C VAL A 182 2.40 -16.38 19.61
N CYS A 183 2.49 -16.26 18.28
CA CYS A 183 1.97 -17.25 17.34
C CYS A 183 3.05 -18.22 16.88
N THR A 184 4.15 -17.67 16.34
CA THR A 184 5.26 -18.46 15.80
C THR A 184 6.59 -17.82 16.11
N ILE A 185 7.63 -18.65 16.10
CA ILE A 185 9.01 -18.21 16.23
C ILE A 185 9.84 -18.92 15.15
N ALA A 186 10.59 -18.14 14.36
CA ALA A 186 11.57 -18.69 13.44
C ALA A 186 12.98 -18.50 14.03
N ARG A 187 13.71 -19.60 14.18
CA ARG A 187 15.11 -19.63 14.62
C ARG A 187 15.99 -20.08 13.47
N ASN A 188 17.06 -19.33 13.19
CA ASN A 188 18.05 -19.61 12.14
C ASN A 188 17.47 -19.66 10.71
N SER A 189 16.35 -18.98 10.43
CA SER A 189 15.70 -18.85 9.11
C SER A 189 15.18 -20.15 8.46
N GLU A 190 15.31 -21.31 9.11
CA GLU A 190 14.99 -22.61 8.53
C GLU A 190 13.80 -23.31 9.22
N GLU A 191 13.55 -23.04 10.50
CA GLU A 191 12.52 -23.74 11.26
C GLU A 191 11.52 -22.75 11.88
N VAL A 192 10.23 -22.89 11.51
CA VAL A 192 9.13 -22.14 12.12
C VAL A 192 8.48 -23.01 13.18
N ILE A 193 8.58 -22.58 14.44
CA ILE A 193 8.10 -23.27 15.62
C ILE A 193 6.82 -22.61 16.14
N ILE A 194 5.82 -23.40 16.49
CA ILE A 194 4.70 -22.96 17.33
C ILE A 194 5.13 -23.17 18.78
N PRO A 195 5.45 -22.10 19.53
CA PRO A 195 6.06 -22.26 20.84
C PRO A 195 5.07 -22.75 21.89
N ASN A 196 5.53 -23.59 22.79
CA ASN A 196 4.84 -23.94 24.02
C ASN A 196 5.33 -23.09 25.20
N GLY A 197 4.74 -23.25 26.38
CA GLY A 197 5.06 -22.45 27.56
C GLY A 197 6.52 -22.58 28.06
N ASP A 198 7.21 -23.66 27.75
CA ASP A 198 8.60 -23.90 28.13
C ASP A 198 9.61 -23.35 27.16
N PHE A 199 9.15 -22.85 26.01
CA PHE A 199 10.02 -22.25 25.00
C PHE A 199 10.75 -21.04 25.58
N GLU A 200 12.08 -20.99 25.40
CA GLU A 200 12.94 -19.88 25.81
C GLU A 200 13.37 -19.05 24.60
N PHE A 201 13.08 -17.76 24.65
CA PHE A 201 13.45 -16.82 23.60
C PHE A 201 14.97 -16.61 23.54
N ALA A 202 15.50 -16.51 22.33
CA ALA A 202 16.91 -16.22 22.09
C ALA A 202 17.10 -14.99 21.20
N ALA A 203 18.29 -14.42 21.26
CA ALA A 203 18.67 -13.36 20.32
C ALA A 203 18.62 -13.87 18.88
N ASN A 204 18.22 -13.01 17.97
CA ASN A 204 17.99 -13.27 16.53
C ASN A 204 16.76 -14.13 16.20
N ASP A 205 15.99 -14.61 17.16
CA ASP A 205 14.69 -15.21 16.87
C ASP A 205 13.79 -14.17 16.16
N ILE A 206 13.09 -14.61 15.11
CA ILE A 206 12.02 -13.82 14.48
C ILE A 206 10.71 -14.27 15.09
N VAL A 207 10.10 -13.38 15.86
CA VAL A 207 8.86 -13.64 16.60
C VAL A 207 7.67 -13.04 15.87
N SER A 208 6.60 -13.83 15.75
CA SER A 208 5.31 -13.37 15.22
C SER A 208 4.31 -13.25 16.37
N ILE A 209 3.78 -12.04 16.57
CA ILE A 209 2.78 -11.76 17.59
C ILE A 209 1.49 -11.25 16.97
N VAL A 210 0.36 -11.60 17.59
CA VAL A 210 -0.95 -11.01 17.30
C VAL A 210 -1.35 -10.10 18.45
N ALA A 211 -1.69 -8.85 18.13
CA ALA A 211 -2.10 -7.85 19.12
C ALA A 211 -3.03 -6.80 18.49
N LYS A 212 -3.77 -6.08 19.33
CA LYS A 212 -4.35 -4.79 18.94
C LYS A 212 -3.22 -3.77 18.78
N ARG A 213 -3.40 -2.84 17.87
CA ARG A 213 -2.40 -1.80 17.55
C ARG A 213 -1.83 -1.09 18.79
N ARG A 214 -2.70 -0.68 19.73
CA ARG A 214 -2.29 0.00 20.96
C ARG A 214 -1.37 -0.86 21.82
N ASP A 215 -1.74 -2.14 21.95
CA ASP A 215 -1.02 -3.10 22.82
C ASP A 215 0.32 -3.49 22.19
N ALA A 216 0.38 -3.57 20.86
CA ALA A 216 1.63 -3.79 20.12
C ALA A 216 2.62 -2.63 20.29
N ILE A 217 2.18 -1.38 20.22
CA ILE A 217 3.03 -0.21 20.44
C ILE A 217 3.60 -0.22 21.87
N ASP A 218 2.75 -0.49 22.87
CA ASP A 218 3.20 -0.57 24.27
C ASP A 218 4.18 -1.71 24.49
N PHE A 219 3.95 -2.86 23.86
CA PHE A 219 4.86 -4.00 23.87
C PHE A 219 6.23 -3.66 23.27
N PHE A 220 6.29 -3.07 22.07
CA PHE A 220 7.57 -2.68 21.46
C PHE A 220 8.36 -1.69 22.34
N ARG A 221 7.65 -0.80 23.05
CA ARG A 221 8.27 0.06 24.06
C ARG A 221 8.92 -0.76 25.18
N LYS A 222 8.20 -1.71 25.74
CA LYS A 222 8.68 -2.54 26.87
C LYS A 222 9.88 -3.40 26.50
N ILE A 223 9.98 -3.86 25.27
CA ILE A 223 11.12 -4.65 24.78
C ILE A 223 12.27 -3.81 24.19
N GLY A 224 12.18 -2.47 24.30
CA GLY A 224 13.25 -1.55 23.90
C GLY A 224 13.35 -1.30 22.40
N LEU A 225 12.35 -1.67 21.61
CA LEU A 225 12.29 -1.44 20.17
C LEU A 225 11.68 -0.08 19.79
N GLU A 226 11.28 0.75 20.76
CA GLU A 226 10.72 2.09 20.53
C GLU A 226 11.75 3.14 20.11
N LYS A 227 13.06 2.87 20.23
CA LYS A 227 14.12 3.86 19.95
C LYS A 227 14.05 4.49 18.56
N ASN A 228 13.33 3.88 17.63
CA ASN A 228 13.16 4.34 16.25
C ASN A 228 11.74 4.83 15.97
N ARG A 229 10.97 5.27 16.97
CA ARG A 229 9.61 5.77 16.75
C ARG A 229 9.61 6.95 15.80
N VAL A 230 8.84 6.84 14.72
CA VAL A 230 8.61 7.95 13.81
C VAL A 230 7.66 8.94 14.46
N SER A 231 8.15 10.12 14.83
CA SER A 231 7.38 11.20 15.44
C SER A 231 6.96 12.28 14.44
N ASN A 232 7.75 12.41 13.38
CA ASN A 232 7.52 13.35 12.28
C ASN A 232 7.93 12.70 10.96
N THR A 233 7.24 13.08 9.89
CA THR A 233 7.46 12.53 8.55
C THR A 233 7.43 13.64 7.51
N ILE A 234 8.37 13.62 6.58
CA ILE A 234 8.36 14.44 5.38
C ILE A 234 7.96 13.54 4.20
N ILE A 235 7.00 14.01 3.41
CA ILE A 235 6.48 13.31 2.22
C ILE A 235 6.80 14.18 1.00
N ALA A 236 7.62 13.68 0.09
CA ALA A 236 7.91 14.29 -1.20
C ALA A 236 6.86 13.85 -2.24
N GLY A 237 6.10 14.81 -2.76
CA GLY A 237 4.97 14.63 -3.67
C GLY A 237 3.61 14.57 -2.97
N GLY A 238 2.64 15.35 -3.45
CA GLY A 238 1.29 15.52 -2.89
C GLY A 238 0.20 14.69 -3.59
N GLY A 239 0.55 13.55 -4.18
CA GLY A 239 -0.37 12.67 -4.90
C GLY A 239 -1.46 12.04 -4.02
N LYS A 240 -2.27 11.14 -4.59
CA LYS A 240 -3.36 10.44 -3.86
C LYS A 240 -2.82 9.54 -2.75
N ILE A 241 -1.69 8.85 -2.98
CA ILE A 241 -1.03 8.04 -1.94
C ILE A 241 -0.64 8.93 -0.76
N SER A 242 -0.02 10.08 -1.04
CA SER A 242 0.41 11.04 -0.01
C SER A 242 -0.75 11.58 0.82
N TYR A 243 -1.88 11.86 0.19
CA TYR A 243 -3.10 12.27 0.88
C TYR A 243 -3.57 11.21 1.89
N TYR A 244 -3.74 9.96 1.44
CA TYR A 244 -4.18 8.87 2.32
C TYR A 244 -3.16 8.56 3.41
N LEU A 245 -1.87 8.59 3.06
CA LEU A 245 -0.78 8.38 4.01
C LEU A 245 -0.79 9.45 5.10
N ALA A 246 -0.82 10.73 4.72
CA ALA A 246 -0.84 11.84 5.66
C ALA A 246 -2.06 11.76 6.60
N LYS A 247 -3.26 11.46 6.06
CA LYS A 247 -4.47 11.25 6.86
C LYS A 247 -4.26 10.14 7.93
N SER A 248 -3.67 9.01 7.54
CA SER A 248 -3.37 7.88 8.44
C SER A 248 -2.31 8.23 9.50
N LEU A 249 -1.23 8.92 9.11
CA LEU A 249 -0.16 9.32 10.01
C LEU A 249 -0.63 10.35 11.04
N LEU A 250 -1.39 11.36 10.62
CA LEU A 250 -1.97 12.37 11.50
C LEU A 250 -2.94 11.76 12.52
N MET A 251 -3.77 10.79 12.11
CA MET A 251 -4.62 10.04 13.03
C MET A 251 -3.82 9.22 14.05
N SER A 252 -2.60 8.86 13.71
CA SER A 252 -1.66 8.13 14.59
C SER A 252 -0.80 9.05 15.45
N GLY A 253 -1.01 10.38 15.37
CA GLY A 253 -0.25 11.38 16.11
C GLY A 253 1.16 11.64 15.57
N ILE A 254 1.43 11.25 14.30
CA ILE A 254 2.69 11.53 13.60
C ILE A 254 2.55 12.85 12.88
N LYS A 255 3.41 13.82 13.19
CA LYS A 255 3.46 15.11 12.47
C LYS A 255 3.84 14.87 11.03
N THR A 256 3.16 15.52 10.09
CA THR A 256 3.36 15.25 8.67
C THR A 256 3.52 16.55 7.90
N THR A 257 4.62 16.66 7.15
CA THR A 257 4.88 17.72 6.18
C THR A 257 4.81 17.10 4.78
N ILE A 258 4.10 17.75 3.85
CA ILE A 258 4.02 17.34 2.43
C ILE A 258 4.65 18.45 1.59
N ILE A 259 5.58 18.09 0.71
CA ILE A 259 6.19 18.99 -0.28
C ILE A 259 5.58 18.65 -1.64
N GLU A 260 4.94 19.60 -2.28
CA GLU A 260 4.24 19.43 -3.56
C GLU A 260 4.52 20.64 -4.47
N ILE A 261 4.87 20.38 -5.72
CA ILE A 261 5.24 21.43 -6.69
C ILE A 261 4.02 22.15 -7.28
N ASN A 262 2.87 21.47 -7.36
CA ASN A 262 1.66 22.02 -7.95
C ASN A 262 0.87 22.84 -6.93
N GLN A 263 0.74 24.14 -7.15
CA GLN A 263 0.07 25.06 -6.25
C GLN A 263 -1.41 24.69 -5.99
N GLN A 264 -2.18 24.35 -7.04
CA GLN A 264 -3.59 23.97 -6.87
C GLN A 264 -3.73 22.71 -6.02
N ARG A 265 -2.76 21.80 -6.15
CA ARG A 265 -2.72 20.59 -5.33
C ARG A 265 -2.37 20.91 -3.87
N CYS A 266 -1.46 21.87 -3.62
CA CYS A 266 -1.15 22.37 -2.29
C CYS A 266 -2.37 22.98 -1.61
N GLU A 267 -3.13 23.80 -2.32
CA GLU A 267 -4.37 24.42 -1.82
C GLU A 267 -5.39 23.33 -1.41
N PHE A 268 -5.65 22.38 -2.30
CA PHE A 268 -6.51 21.24 -2.00
C PHE A 268 -6.05 20.45 -0.77
N LEU A 269 -4.75 20.14 -0.66
CA LEU A 269 -4.21 19.40 0.47
C LEU A 269 -4.33 20.18 1.79
N SER A 270 -4.13 21.49 1.76
CA SER A 270 -4.26 22.36 2.93
C SER A 270 -5.69 22.38 3.47
N GLU A 271 -6.67 22.41 2.58
CA GLU A 271 -8.09 22.33 2.95
C GLU A 271 -8.47 20.98 3.55
N GLN A 272 -8.01 19.91 2.91
CA GLN A 272 -8.39 18.52 3.29
C GLN A 272 -7.61 17.98 4.50
N LEU A 273 -6.41 18.51 4.76
CA LEU A 273 -5.50 18.04 5.81
C LEU A 273 -5.03 19.21 6.71
N PRO A 274 -5.93 19.84 7.47
CA PRO A 274 -5.62 21.08 8.23
C PRO A 274 -4.58 20.89 9.35
N LYS A 275 -4.22 19.64 9.68
CA LYS A 275 -3.17 19.31 10.67
C LYS A 275 -1.82 18.99 10.04
N ALA A 276 -1.75 18.90 8.70
CA ALA A 276 -0.49 18.71 7.98
C ALA A 276 0.15 20.08 7.67
N THR A 277 1.46 20.12 7.60
CA THR A 277 2.19 21.22 6.97
C THR A 277 2.27 20.97 5.48
N ILE A 278 1.79 21.91 4.66
CA ILE A 278 1.87 21.78 3.20
C ILE A 278 2.83 22.86 2.68
N LEU A 279 3.85 22.43 1.96
CA LEU A 279 4.85 23.29 1.35
C LEU A 279 4.71 23.23 -0.17
N CYS A 280 4.53 24.38 -0.78
CA CYS A 280 4.51 24.51 -2.23
C CYS A 280 5.93 24.72 -2.75
N GLY A 281 6.53 23.69 -3.34
CA GLY A 281 7.90 23.75 -3.83
C GLY A 281 8.37 22.43 -4.44
N ASP A 282 9.56 22.46 -5.00
CA ASP A 282 10.21 21.29 -5.57
C ASP A 282 10.92 20.50 -4.47
N ALA A 283 10.52 19.24 -4.29
CA ALA A 283 11.14 18.36 -3.29
C ALA A 283 12.60 17.98 -3.61
N THR A 284 13.09 18.28 -4.83
CA THR A 284 14.51 18.12 -5.19
C THR A 284 15.38 19.31 -4.79
N ASP A 285 14.76 20.40 -4.35
CA ASP A 285 15.47 21.58 -3.86
C ASP A 285 16.05 21.28 -2.46
N LYS A 286 17.39 21.29 -2.39
CA LYS A 286 18.12 21.01 -1.15
C LYS A 286 17.93 22.08 -0.09
N GLU A 287 17.76 23.34 -0.49
CA GLU A 287 17.56 24.46 0.44
C GLU A 287 16.22 24.27 1.15
N LEU A 288 15.15 23.97 0.41
CA LEU A 288 13.84 23.67 0.94
C LEU A 288 13.85 22.46 1.90
N LEU A 289 14.51 21.36 1.50
CA LEU A 289 14.64 20.18 2.36
C LEU A 289 15.43 20.46 3.64
N SER A 290 16.45 21.31 3.58
CA SER A 290 17.28 21.68 4.72
C SER A 290 16.52 22.61 5.68
N GLU A 291 15.76 23.58 5.16
CA GLU A 291 14.89 24.45 5.95
C GLU A 291 13.86 23.66 6.75
N GLU A 292 13.29 22.59 6.16
CA GLU A 292 12.35 21.68 6.81
C GLU A 292 13.05 20.65 7.71
N CYS A 293 14.33 20.81 7.95
CA CYS A 293 15.11 19.96 8.84
C CYS A 293 15.01 18.46 8.51
N ILE A 294 15.17 18.09 7.23
CA ILE A 294 15.18 16.66 6.81
C ILE A 294 16.17 15.84 7.63
N GLU A 295 17.28 16.44 8.10
CA GLU A 295 18.26 15.82 8.98
C GLU A 295 17.68 15.33 10.31
N LYS A 296 16.58 15.97 10.77
CA LYS A 296 15.88 15.63 12.00
C LYS A 296 14.57 14.86 11.75
N ALA A 297 14.27 14.54 10.50
CA ALA A 297 13.11 13.76 10.15
C ALA A 297 13.25 12.33 10.71
N ALA A 298 12.22 11.83 11.38
CA ALA A 298 12.17 10.45 11.84
C ALA A 298 11.64 9.52 10.74
N GLY A 299 10.89 10.06 9.77
CA GLY A 299 10.41 9.35 8.59
C GLY A 299 10.51 10.21 7.32
N PHE A 300 10.80 9.58 6.19
CA PHE A 300 10.81 10.20 4.87
C PHE A 300 10.13 9.29 3.84
N ALA A 301 9.22 9.85 3.05
CA ALA A 301 8.54 9.11 1.98
C ALA A 301 8.70 9.83 0.65
N ALA A 302 9.39 9.21 -0.31
CA ALA A 302 9.51 9.68 -1.67
C ALA A 302 8.37 9.11 -2.53
N LEU A 303 7.37 9.93 -2.84
CA LEU A 303 6.11 9.53 -3.48
C LEU A 303 5.76 10.38 -4.71
N THR A 304 6.76 11.00 -5.36
CA THR A 304 6.55 11.73 -6.61
C THR A 304 6.13 10.78 -7.75
N ASP A 305 5.81 11.30 -8.92
CA ASP A 305 5.43 10.47 -10.07
C ASP A 305 6.63 9.91 -10.85
N LEU A 306 7.86 10.36 -10.54
CA LEU A 306 9.10 9.96 -11.18
C LEU A 306 9.90 9.01 -10.29
N ASP A 307 10.11 7.78 -10.75
CA ASP A 307 10.84 6.76 -9.99
C ASP A 307 12.29 7.17 -9.73
N GLU A 308 12.93 7.83 -10.69
CA GLU A 308 14.30 8.32 -10.62
C GLU A 308 14.45 9.39 -9.52
N GLU A 309 13.50 10.30 -9.41
CA GLU A 309 13.47 11.31 -8.33
C GLU A 309 13.27 10.65 -6.97
N ASN A 310 12.33 9.71 -6.88
CA ASN A 310 12.06 8.99 -5.63
C ASN A 310 13.31 8.25 -5.13
N ILE A 311 14.05 7.62 -6.05
CA ILE A 311 15.31 6.94 -5.74
C ILE A 311 16.36 7.92 -5.23
N LEU A 312 16.58 9.03 -5.95
CA LEU A 312 17.58 10.04 -5.57
C LEU A 312 17.24 10.71 -4.23
N LEU A 313 15.98 11.07 -4.02
CA LEU A 313 15.51 11.68 -2.77
C LEU A 313 15.68 10.73 -1.58
N SER A 314 15.40 9.44 -1.78
CA SER A 314 15.56 8.42 -0.73
C SER A 314 17.03 8.17 -0.38
N LEU A 315 17.92 8.11 -1.38
CA LEU A 315 19.37 8.01 -1.16
C LEU A 315 19.92 9.25 -0.43
N TYR A 316 19.45 10.44 -0.82
CA TYR A 316 19.82 11.68 -0.15
C TYR A 316 19.37 11.68 1.32
N ALA A 317 18.10 11.36 1.57
CA ALA A 317 17.56 11.28 2.94
C ALA A 317 18.34 10.29 3.81
N ASN A 318 18.65 9.10 3.31
CA ASN A 318 19.45 8.09 4.04
C ASN A 318 20.88 8.53 4.30
N GLY A 319 21.45 9.35 3.39
CA GLY A 319 22.83 9.86 3.54
C GLY A 319 22.99 10.94 4.61
N ILE A 320 21.92 11.69 4.92
CA ILE A 320 22.00 12.86 5.82
C ILE A 320 21.17 12.72 7.09
N SER A 321 20.29 11.72 7.17
CA SER A 321 19.42 11.49 8.32
C SER A 321 19.38 10.02 8.74
N SER A 322 18.84 9.76 9.92
CA SER A 322 18.49 8.41 10.38
C SER A 322 17.01 8.08 10.16
N ALA A 323 16.35 8.80 9.25
CA ALA A 323 14.93 8.64 8.97
C ALA A 323 14.62 7.21 8.49
N LYS A 324 13.48 6.68 8.93
CA LYS A 324 12.91 5.51 8.26
C LYS A 324 12.42 5.95 6.87
N THR A 325 13.04 5.42 5.82
CA THR A 325 12.76 5.84 4.44
C THR A 325 11.84 4.87 3.74
N VAL A 326 10.91 5.41 2.95
CA VAL A 326 10.03 4.67 2.04
C VAL A 326 10.12 5.25 0.65
N THR A 327 10.37 4.39 -0.33
CA THR A 327 10.55 4.76 -1.75
C THR A 327 9.45 4.14 -2.60
N LYS A 328 8.67 4.98 -3.31
CA LYS A 328 7.71 4.51 -4.31
C LYS A 328 8.45 4.23 -5.63
N VAL A 329 8.25 3.02 -6.17
CA VAL A 329 8.75 2.64 -7.49
C VAL A 329 7.60 2.06 -8.30
N ASN A 330 7.40 2.60 -9.51
CA ASN A 330 6.34 2.16 -10.42
C ASN A 330 6.84 1.13 -11.45
N ARG A 331 8.14 1.13 -11.78
CA ARG A 331 8.76 0.25 -12.78
C ARG A 331 9.40 -0.96 -12.12
N ILE A 332 8.91 -2.15 -12.44
CA ILE A 332 9.39 -3.41 -11.85
C ILE A 332 10.64 -3.93 -12.57
N ASN A 333 10.90 -3.48 -13.81
CA ASN A 333 11.93 -4.05 -14.68
C ASN A 333 13.37 -3.96 -14.12
N PHE A 334 13.63 -3.05 -13.18
CA PHE A 334 14.95 -2.83 -12.58
C PHE A 334 15.05 -3.28 -11.12
N THR A 335 14.12 -4.10 -10.64
CA THR A 335 14.04 -4.54 -9.23
C THR A 335 15.35 -5.16 -8.73
N SER A 336 16.06 -5.92 -9.55
CA SER A 336 17.34 -6.53 -9.19
C SER A 336 18.47 -5.51 -8.93
N VAL A 337 18.41 -4.33 -9.57
CA VAL A 337 19.35 -3.24 -9.36
C VAL A 337 18.89 -2.40 -8.17
N ILE A 338 17.61 -2.05 -8.14
CA ILE A 338 16.99 -1.20 -7.12
C ILE A 338 17.13 -1.82 -5.72
N ASN A 339 16.95 -3.14 -5.59
CA ASN A 339 17.10 -3.86 -4.32
C ASN A 339 18.54 -3.88 -3.76
N LYS A 340 19.54 -3.49 -4.56
CA LYS A 340 20.94 -3.35 -4.11
C LYS A 340 21.25 -1.95 -3.56
N LEU A 341 20.35 -1.00 -3.78
CA LEU A 341 20.49 0.37 -3.28
C LEU A 341 19.88 0.45 -1.87
N ASP A 342 20.45 1.29 -1.03
CA ASP A 342 19.92 1.57 0.30
C ASP A 342 18.76 2.59 0.19
N LEU A 343 17.59 2.10 -0.19
CA LEU A 343 16.37 2.90 -0.39
C LEU A 343 15.37 2.79 0.77
N GLY A 344 15.76 2.12 1.85
CA GLY A 344 14.83 1.80 2.92
C GLY A 344 13.76 0.78 2.47
N SER A 345 12.50 1.04 2.77
CA SER A 345 11.38 0.19 2.35
C SER A 345 10.89 0.60 0.97
N ILE A 346 10.86 -0.34 0.01
CA ILE A 346 10.39 -0.08 -1.35
C ILE A 346 8.92 -0.51 -1.47
N ILE A 347 8.10 0.37 -2.04
CA ILE A 347 6.68 0.11 -2.29
C ILE A 347 6.42 0.12 -3.79
N TYR A 348 5.77 -0.93 -4.28
CA TYR A 348 5.32 -1.10 -5.65
C TYR A 348 3.79 -1.00 -5.72
N PRO A 349 3.18 0.20 -5.90
CA PRO A 349 1.73 0.36 -5.84
C PRO A 349 0.95 -0.49 -6.84
N ARG A 350 1.58 -0.88 -7.95
CA ARG A 350 0.96 -1.73 -8.98
C ARG A 350 0.79 -3.19 -8.56
N VAL A 351 1.64 -3.67 -7.65
CA VAL A 351 1.65 -5.08 -7.22
C VAL A 351 0.77 -5.30 -5.98
N ILE A 352 0.48 -4.22 -5.25
CA ILE A 352 -0.30 -4.27 -4.01
C ILE A 352 -1.82 -4.44 -4.29
N THR A 353 -2.25 -4.28 -5.54
CA THR A 353 -3.65 -4.41 -5.94
C THR A 353 -4.01 -5.85 -6.20
#